data_48ef4ca58ed8050258cb8e4c8d07d6bc
#
_entry.id   48ef4ca58ed8050258cb8e4c8d07d6bc
#
_cell.length_a   1.000
_cell.length_b   1.000
_cell.length_c   1.000
_cell.angle_alpha   90.00
_cell.angle_beta   90.00
_cell.angle_gamma   90.00
#
_symmetry.space_group_name_H-M   'P 1'
#
loop_
_entity.id
_entity.type
_entity.pdbx_description
1 polymer ?
#
loop_
_entity_poly.entity_id
_entity_poly.type
_entity_poly.pdbx_seq_one_letter_code
_entity_poly.pdbx_strand_id
1 'polypeptide(L)'
;MFVKVYFFVNKLYYKDKFMISFKISKKSKLSNARLGFLETSHGVVETPCLVPVATQAVVKTLTSEEVLQTKSQILISNTFHLHLKPGEKFVENAGKLHNFMNWPKPIMTDSGGFQVFSLGFGQDLHIGKLLKNHNQGQKDIKLGQQPKSIKITDNGVYFKSPINGSELFLGPKESIKIQEKLGADIIFAFDECTPPNASFEYTKKSLEKTHDWAKICLEARKSKSALYGIVQGGRFKDLRQESAEFIGSLPFDGFGIGGEFGNDKKIMQKMINWVTEILPEKKPRHLLGIGYLEDMEKIIKSGIDTFDCTVPTHYARRGIAFTMQGKLDLNKSKYLSNKDPLDKDCVCNVCLNYKKNYICHLLRAKEITAMRLLTFHNLYFFNSFVEDIRQKIKDNKL
;
A
#
# COMPACT_ATOMS: atom_id res chain seq x y z
N MET A 1 7.52 -20.58 42.30
CA MET A 1 6.38 -21.00 41.48
C MET A 1 5.33 -19.89 41.25
N PHE A 2 5.15 -18.95 42.17
CA PHE A 2 4.14 -17.86 42.07
C PHE A 2 4.49 -16.73 41.10
N VAL A 3 5.74 -16.46 40.79
CA VAL A 3 6.16 -15.35 39.90
C VAL A 3 5.91 -15.65 38.43
N LYS A 4 5.96 -16.92 37.99
CA LYS A 4 5.68 -17.31 36.59
C LYS A 4 4.18 -17.24 36.23
N VAL A 5 3.28 -17.46 37.20
CA VAL A 5 1.83 -17.40 36.99
C VAL A 5 1.37 -15.94 36.84
N TYR A 6 1.98 -15.00 37.58
CA TYR A 6 1.65 -13.58 37.51
C TYR A 6 2.03 -12.93 36.15
N PHE A 7 3.12 -13.39 35.52
CA PHE A 7 3.52 -12.94 34.20
C PHE A 7 2.62 -13.51 33.08
N PHE A 8 2.11 -14.75 33.26
CA PHE A 8 1.23 -15.38 32.27
C PHE A 8 -0.20 -14.82 32.34
N VAL A 9 -0.72 -14.54 33.50
CA VAL A 9 -2.06 -13.97 33.71
C VAL A 9 -2.11 -12.51 33.24
N ASN A 10 -1.06 -11.71 33.51
CA ASN A 10 -0.98 -10.35 32.97
C ASN A 10 -0.83 -10.34 31.43
N LYS A 11 -0.17 -11.31 30.82
CA LYS A 11 -0.05 -11.38 29.35
C LYS A 11 -1.38 -11.76 28.67
N LEU A 12 -2.25 -12.50 29.35
CA LEU A 12 -3.62 -12.85 28.89
C LEU A 12 -4.59 -11.66 29.08
N TYR A 13 -4.49 -10.91 30.18
CA TYR A 13 -5.38 -9.78 30.48
C TYR A 13 -5.10 -8.54 29.61
N TYR A 14 -3.85 -8.36 29.09
CA TYR A 14 -3.50 -7.27 28.20
C TYR A 14 -3.75 -7.60 26.71
N LYS A 15 -3.96 -8.87 26.35
CA LYS A 15 -4.21 -9.28 24.95
C LYS A 15 -5.57 -8.82 24.41
N ASP A 16 -6.53 -8.51 25.28
CA ASP A 16 -7.88 -8.10 24.86
C ASP A 16 -8.07 -6.59 24.68
N LYS A 17 -7.06 -5.76 24.95
CA LYS A 17 -7.22 -4.30 25.06
C LYS A 17 -6.65 -3.49 23.87
N PHE A 18 -5.78 -4.07 23.03
CA PHE A 18 -5.18 -3.34 21.89
C PHE A 18 -5.27 -4.16 20.62
N MET A 19 -5.88 -3.59 19.56
CA MET A 19 -5.98 -4.19 18.24
C MET A 19 -4.63 -4.24 17.55
N ILE A 20 -3.85 -3.16 17.69
CA ILE A 20 -2.43 -3.07 17.32
C ILE A 20 -1.67 -2.31 18.39
N SER A 21 -0.36 -2.53 18.48
CA SER A 21 0.54 -1.66 19.20
C SER A 21 1.62 -1.12 18.25
N PHE A 22 1.98 0.15 18.43
CA PHE A 22 3.08 0.76 17.68
C PHE A 22 4.07 1.38 18.66
N LYS A 23 5.33 0.92 18.61
CA LYS A 23 6.39 1.40 19.46
C LYS A 23 7.56 1.92 18.63
N ILE A 24 7.86 3.20 18.74
CA ILE A 24 9.06 3.80 18.17
C ILE A 24 10.27 3.35 19.02
N SER A 25 11.25 2.72 18.39
CA SER A 25 12.48 2.26 19.05
C SER A 25 13.64 3.24 18.89
N LYS A 26 13.67 3.99 17.78
CA LYS A 26 14.70 5.00 17.50
C LYS A 26 14.18 6.06 16.53
N LYS A 27 14.62 7.31 16.73
CA LYS A 27 14.42 8.40 15.76
C LYS A 27 15.76 8.75 15.13
N SER A 28 15.74 9.12 13.85
CA SER A 28 16.89 9.72 13.21
C SER A 28 17.22 11.08 13.83
N LYS A 29 18.50 11.43 13.88
CA LYS A 29 18.96 12.78 14.27
C LYS A 29 19.03 13.72 13.05
N LEU A 30 18.94 13.20 11.83
CA LEU A 30 19.17 13.93 10.57
C LEU A 30 17.89 14.15 9.76
N SER A 31 16.80 13.47 10.13
CA SER A 31 15.53 13.51 9.39
C SER A 31 14.36 13.12 10.29
N ASN A 32 13.12 13.13 9.74
CA ASN A 32 11.93 12.63 10.45
C ASN A 32 11.82 11.09 10.42
N ALA A 33 12.82 10.37 9.87
CA ALA A 33 12.82 8.91 9.84
C ALA A 33 12.84 8.32 11.24
N ARG A 34 12.12 7.21 11.42
CA ARG A 34 12.04 6.51 12.70
C ARG A 34 11.99 5.00 12.51
N LEU A 35 12.59 4.28 13.43
CA LEU A 35 12.46 2.83 13.56
C LEU A 35 11.36 2.52 14.56
N GLY A 36 10.61 1.48 14.31
CA GLY A 36 9.56 1.02 15.21
C GLY A 36 9.16 -0.42 14.98
N PHE A 37 8.25 -0.87 15.83
CA PHE A 37 7.62 -2.18 15.76
C PHE A 37 6.11 -1.97 15.74
N LEU A 38 5.46 -2.47 14.70
CA LEU A 38 4.01 -2.52 14.57
C LEU A 38 3.59 -3.96 14.88
N GLU A 39 2.98 -4.17 16.04
CA GLU A 39 2.50 -5.47 16.49
C GLU A 39 1.03 -5.62 16.14
N THR A 40 0.66 -6.76 15.54
CA THR A 40 -0.70 -7.15 15.19
C THR A 40 -1.01 -8.55 15.74
N SER A 41 -2.23 -9.04 15.55
CA SER A 41 -2.60 -10.42 15.92
C SER A 41 -1.82 -11.50 15.16
N HIS A 42 -1.30 -11.19 13.96
CA HIS A 42 -0.54 -12.12 13.11
C HIS A 42 0.97 -11.85 13.07
N GLY A 43 1.49 -11.08 14.02
CA GLY A 43 2.93 -10.88 14.18
C GLY A 43 3.37 -9.42 14.19
N VAL A 44 4.68 -9.24 14.22
CA VAL A 44 5.33 -7.93 14.32
C VAL A 44 5.93 -7.54 12.99
N VAL A 45 5.77 -6.26 12.62
CA VAL A 45 6.37 -5.62 11.45
C VAL A 45 7.41 -4.61 11.92
N GLU A 46 8.66 -4.78 11.49
CA GLU A 46 9.70 -3.78 11.68
C GLU A 46 9.53 -2.63 10.69
N THR A 47 9.44 -1.42 11.19
CA THR A 47 9.28 -0.22 10.35
C THR A 47 10.57 0.60 10.27
N PRO A 48 10.81 1.31 9.15
CA PRO A 48 10.00 1.39 7.92
C PRO A 48 9.90 0.05 7.17
N CYS A 49 8.79 -0.17 6.45
CA CYS A 49 8.52 -1.40 5.73
C CYS A 49 7.78 -1.16 4.42
N LEU A 50 8.22 -1.84 3.35
CA LEU A 50 7.44 -1.98 2.12
C LEU A 50 6.30 -2.98 2.35
N VAL A 51 5.12 -2.65 1.85
CA VAL A 51 3.93 -3.51 1.86
C VAL A 51 3.64 -3.98 0.43
N PRO A 52 4.01 -5.22 0.04
CA PRO A 52 3.69 -5.73 -1.29
C PRO A 52 2.19 -5.87 -1.51
N VAL A 53 1.77 -5.55 -2.74
CA VAL A 53 0.34 -5.54 -3.11
C VAL A 53 -0.13 -6.92 -3.56
N ALA A 54 -1.12 -7.45 -2.86
CA ALA A 54 -1.82 -8.70 -3.11
C ALA A 54 -3.28 -8.43 -3.55
N THR A 55 -3.47 -7.76 -4.69
CA THR A 55 -4.75 -7.19 -5.16
C THR A 55 -5.94 -8.15 -5.04
N GLN A 56 -5.79 -9.39 -5.47
CA GLN A 56 -6.84 -10.41 -5.45
C GLN A 56 -6.42 -11.59 -4.56
N ALA A 57 -6.01 -11.28 -3.32
CA ALA A 57 -5.50 -12.26 -2.37
C ALA A 57 -4.27 -13.05 -2.91
N VAL A 58 -3.46 -12.42 -3.74
CA VAL A 58 -2.22 -13.00 -4.29
C VAL A 58 -1.23 -11.91 -4.67
N VAL A 59 0.02 -12.04 -4.27
CA VAL A 59 1.14 -11.32 -4.87
C VAL A 59 1.38 -11.96 -6.23
N LYS A 60 1.07 -11.22 -7.31
CA LYS A 60 1.03 -11.77 -8.67
C LYS A 60 2.29 -12.57 -9.00
N THR A 61 2.11 -13.79 -9.48
CA THR A 61 3.11 -14.77 -9.91
C THR A 61 3.81 -15.56 -8.79
N LEU A 62 3.59 -15.26 -7.52
CA LEU A 62 4.23 -15.93 -6.40
C LEU A 62 3.20 -16.66 -5.51
N THR A 63 3.61 -17.76 -4.91
CA THR A 63 2.91 -18.36 -3.78
C THR A 63 3.17 -17.58 -2.49
N SER A 64 2.35 -17.75 -1.46
CA SER A 64 2.56 -17.10 -0.16
C SER A 64 3.89 -17.51 0.49
N GLU A 65 4.30 -18.76 0.32
CA GLU A 65 5.60 -19.26 0.79
C GLU A 65 6.78 -18.53 0.11
N GLU A 66 6.71 -18.35 -1.20
CA GLU A 66 7.74 -17.59 -1.93
C GLU A 66 7.78 -16.11 -1.48
N VAL A 67 6.62 -15.53 -1.22
CA VAL A 67 6.57 -14.15 -0.71
C VAL A 67 7.23 -14.03 0.66
N LEU A 68 7.07 -15.01 1.56
CA LEU A 68 7.80 -15.06 2.84
C LEU A 68 9.32 -15.04 2.62
N GLN A 69 9.82 -15.81 1.63
CA GLN A 69 11.24 -15.86 1.29
C GLN A 69 11.79 -14.56 0.71
N THR A 70 10.93 -13.65 0.24
CA THR A 70 11.34 -12.30 -0.20
C THR A 70 11.51 -11.31 0.95
N LYS A 71 11.52 -11.73 2.21
CA LYS A 71 11.57 -10.89 3.42
C LYS A 71 10.34 -10.00 3.62
N SER A 72 9.25 -10.27 2.92
CA SER A 72 7.99 -9.52 3.09
C SER A 72 7.39 -9.79 4.47
N GLN A 73 7.04 -8.72 5.20
CA GLN A 73 6.55 -8.82 6.57
C GLN A 73 5.04 -8.64 6.68
N ILE A 74 4.44 -7.96 5.71
CA ILE A 74 3.03 -7.57 5.67
C ILE A 74 2.59 -7.43 4.22
N LEU A 75 1.31 -7.68 3.92
CA LEU A 75 0.72 -7.49 2.59
C LEU A 75 -0.45 -6.53 2.65
N ILE A 76 -0.80 -5.94 1.49
CA ILE A 76 -2.06 -5.20 1.33
C ILE A 76 -2.89 -5.84 0.22
N SER A 77 -4.14 -6.21 0.54
CA SER A 77 -5.13 -6.71 -0.41
C SER A 77 -6.15 -5.64 -0.76
N ASN A 78 -6.78 -5.76 -1.93
CA ASN A 78 -7.66 -4.72 -2.44
C ASN A 78 -9.13 -5.06 -2.21
N THR A 79 -9.81 -4.24 -1.42
CA THR A 79 -11.20 -4.41 -1.03
C THR A 79 -12.14 -4.41 -2.23
N PHE A 80 -11.99 -3.45 -3.15
CA PHE A 80 -12.84 -3.35 -4.33
C PHE A 80 -12.77 -4.60 -5.21
N HIS A 81 -11.56 -5.04 -5.54
CA HIS A 81 -11.39 -6.23 -6.40
C HIS A 81 -11.91 -7.50 -5.74
N LEU A 82 -11.69 -7.68 -4.45
CA LEU A 82 -12.16 -8.86 -3.71
C LEU A 82 -13.68 -8.84 -3.50
N HIS A 83 -14.28 -7.65 -3.34
CA HIS A 83 -15.73 -7.49 -3.31
C HIS A 83 -16.38 -7.90 -4.63
N LEU A 84 -15.82 -7.46 -5.76
CA LEU A 84 -16.32 -7.82 -7.09
C LEU A 84 -16.14 -9.30 -7.40
N LYS A 85 -15.00 -9.89 -7.02
CA LYS A 85 -14.67 -11.30 -7.28
C LYS A 85 -13.54 -11.77 -6.35
N PRO A 86 -13.76 -12.84 -5.55
CA PRO A 86 -14.92 -13.75 -5.53
C PRO A 86 -16.11 -13.27 -4.69
N GLY A 87 -15.99 -12.12 -4.02
CA GLY A 87 -16.92 -11.58 -3.03
C GLY A 87 -16.47 -11.83 -1.60
N GLU A 88 -16.69 -10.85 -0.73
CA GLU A 88 -16.24 -10.90 0.68
C GLU A 88 -16.87 -12.05 1.47
N LYS A 89 -18.10 -12.46 1.16
CA LYS A 89 -18.76 -13.61 1.81
C LYS A 89 -18.03 -14.92 1.49
N PHE A 90 -17.55 -15.07 0.24
CA PHE A 90 -16.78 -16.23 -0.16
C PHE A 90 -15.46 -16.32 0.62
N VAL A 91 -14.74 -15.21 0.72
CA VAL A 91 -13.48 -15.14 1.48
C VAL A 91 -13.72 -15.36 2.98
N GLU A 92 -14.80 -14.82 3.55
CA GLU A 92 -15.21 -15.04 4.94
C GLU A 92 -15.43 -16.52 5.22
N ASN A 93 -16.18 -17.23 4.36
CA ASN A 93 -16.47 -18.65 4.47
C ASN A 93 -15.22 -19.53 4.27
N ALA A 94 -14.23 -19.07 3.50
CA ALA A 94 -12.94 -19.73 3.33
C ALA A 94 -11.96 -19.50 4.51
N GLY A 95 -12.42 -18.89 5.61
CA GLY A 95 -11.61 -18.62 6.79
C GLY A 95 -10.86 -17.29 6.74
N LYS A 96 -11.39 -16.31 6.00
CA LYS A 96 -10.84 -14.96 5.81
C LYS A 96 -9.51 -14.97 5.03
N LEU A 97 -8.92 -13.80 4.79
CA LEU A 97 -7.75 -13.65 3.91
C LEU A 97 -6.57 -14.51 4.34
N HIS A 98 -6.25 -14.57 5.62
CA HIS A 98 -5.08 -15.33 6.12
C HIS A 98 -5.16 -16.83 5.74
N ASN A 99 -6.29 -17.46 6.00
CA ASN A 99 -6.49 -18.87 5.62
C ASN A 99 -6.67 -19.03 4.11
N PHE A 100 -7.43 -18.13 3.48
CA PHE A 100 -7.69 -18.17 2.04
C PHE A 100 -6.40 -18.05 1.20
N MET A 101 -5.44 -17.25 1.66
CA MET A 101 -4.13 -17.04 1.00
C MET A 101 -3.05 -17.98 1.52
N ASN A 102 -3.28 -18.70 2.63
CA ASN A 102 -2.24 -19.38 3.39
C ASN A 102 -1.08 -18.40 3.78
N TRP A 103 -1.44 -17.21 4.28
CA TRP A 103 -0.49 -16.19 4.67
C TRP A 103 -0.49 -15.98 6.18
N PRO A 104 0.63 -16.31 6.89
CA PRO A 104 0.65 -16.33 8.37
C PRO A 104 0.99 -14.98 9.01
N LYS A 105 1.34 -13.94 8.22
CA LYS A 105 1.77 -12.64 8.72
C LYS A 105 0.68 -11.58 8.53
N PRO A 106 0.86 -10.34 9.05
CA PRO A 106 -0.12 -9.28 8.94
C PRO A 106 -0.62 -8.99 7.53
N ILE A 107 -1.90 -8.59 7.43
CA ILE A 107 -2.54 -8.15 6.19
C ILE A 107 -3.23 -6.81 6.43
N MET A 108 -3.09 -5.90 5.47
CA MET A 108 -3.92 -4.70 5.31
C MET A 108 -4.95 -4.91 4.21
N THR A 109 -6.10 -4.22 4.29
CA THR A 109 -6.99 -4.01 3.15
C THR A 109 -7.18 -2.52 2.94
N ASP A 110 -7.13 -2.05 1.69
CA ASP A 110 -7.50 -0.67 1.38
C ASP A 110 -9.02 -0.43 1.54
N SER A 111 -9.46 0.82 1.45
CA SER A 111 -10.89 1.17 1.56
C SER A 111 -11.72 0.77 0.34
N GLY A 112 -11.08 0.49 -0.82
CA GLY A 112 -11.73 0.32 -2.11
C GLY A 112 -12.11 1.64 -2.80
N GLY A 113 -12.03 2.78 -2.10
CA GLY A 113 -12.43 4.09 -2.62
C GLY A 113 -11.63 4.51 -3.86
N PHE A 114 -10.30 4.42 -3.81
CA PHE A 114 -9.45 4.80 -4.93
C PHE A 114 -9.87 4.12 -6.25
N GLN A 115 -10.19 2.83 -6.22
CA GLN A 115 -10.57 2.07 -7.41
C GLN A 115 -11.90 2.54 -7.99
N VAL A 116 -12.87 2.84 -7.13
CA VAL A 116 -14.17 3.39 -7.57
C VAL A 116 -13.96 4.68 -8.34
N PHE A 117 -13.15 5.59 -7.80
CA PHE A 117 -12.87 6.87 -8.45
C PHE A 117 -11.97 6.72 -9.68
N SER A 118 -10.95 5.85 -9.65
CA SER A 118 -10.00 5.66 -10.75
C SER A 118 -10.58 4.90 -11.96
N LEU A 119 -11.46 3.93 -11.74
CA LEU A 119 -12.11 3.17 -12.83
C LEU A 119 -13.00 4.05 -13.70
N GLY A 120 -13.57 5.08 -13.13
CA GLY A 120 -14.32 6.06 -13.90
C GLY A 120 -13.45 6.89 -14.86
N PHE A 121 -12.12 6.96 -14.67
CA PHE A 121 -11.19 7.63 -15.59
C PHE A 121 -10.80 6.80 -16.80
N GLY A 122 -11.37 5.60 -17.00
CA GLY A 122 -11.11 4.70 -18.11
C GLY A 122 -10.18 3.55 -17.75
N GLN A 123 -10.52 2.36 -18.25
CA GLN A 123 -9.90 1.08 -17.86
C GLN A 123 -8.42 0.94 -18.20
N ASP A 124 -7.85 1.84 -19.00
CA ASP A 124 -6.48 1.74 -19.51
C ASP A 124 -5.50 2.76 -18.93
N LEU A 125 -5.96 3.60 -18.02
CA LEU A 125 -5.07 4.50 -17.33
C LEU A 125 -4.32 3.74 -16.26
N HIS A 126 -3.14 3.25 -16.58
CA HIS A 126 -2.08 2.95 -15.64
C HIS A 126 -1.64 4.24 -14.93
N ILE A 127 -2.60 4.91 -14.30
CA ILE A 127 -2.34 6.06 -13.43
C ILE A 127 -1.80 5.48 -12.13
N GLY A 128 -0.47 5.27 -12.12
CA GLY A 128 0.22 5.35 -10.85
C GLY A 128 -0.08 6.75 -10.29
N LYS A 129 -0.11 6.91 -8.98
CA LYS A 129 -0.32 8.19 -8.27
C LYS A 129 0.65 9.33 -8.67
N LEU A 130 1.53 9.08 -9.62
CA LEU A 130 2.38 10.03 -10.32
C LEU A 130 1.86 10.15 -11.75
N LEU A 131 1.37 11.31 -12.12
CA LEU A 131 0.97 11.65 -13.49
C LEU A 131 2.14 11.39 -14.44
N LYS A 132 2.02 10.39 -15.30
CA LYS A 132 2.88 10.29 -16.48
C LYS A 132 2.29 11.17 -17.56
N ASN A 133 3.12 11.99 -18.20
CA ASN A 133 2.73 12.73 -19.40
C ASN A 133 2.25 11.73 -20.47
N HIS A 134 0.95 11.62 -20.66
CA HIS A 134 0.34 10.91 -21.78
C HIS A 134 -0.29 11.91 -22.73
N ASN A 135 0.45 12.26 -23.77
CA ASN A 135 0.00 13.02 -24.92
C ASN A 135 -0.55 12.10 -26.00
N GLN A 136 -1.49 11.18 -25.71
CA GLN A 136 -2.20 10.50 -26.80
C GLN A 136 -3.53 9.88 -26.31
N GLY A 137 -4.62 10.36 -26.85
CA GLY A 137 -5.87 9.59 -26.97
C GLY A 137 -6.98 9.83 -25.96
N GLN A 138 -6.99 10.91 -25.18
CA GLN A 138 -8.10 11.20 -24.25
C GLN A 138 -8.98 12.36 -24.71
N LYS A 139 -10.05 12.05 -25.43
CA LYS A 139 -10.98 13.08 -25.94
C LYS A 139 -12.05 13.56 -24.94
N ASP A 140 -12.29 12.89 -23.78
CA ASP A 140 -13.49 13.13 -22.98
C ASP A 140 -13.33 13.31 -21.46
N ILE A 141 -12.09 13.38 -20.92
CA ILE A 141 -11.90 13.62 -19.48
C ILE A 141 -11.47 15.06 -19.26
N LYS A 142 -12.35 15.87 -18.68
CA LYS A 142 -11.98 17.21 -18.21
C LYS A 142 -11.09 17.07 -16.97
N LEU A 143 -9.85 17.54 -17.07
CA LEU A 143 -8.91 17.60 -15.94
C LEU A 143 -9.58 18.29 -14.75
N GLY A 144 -9.45 17.70 -13.56
CA GLY A 144 -10.00 18.28 -12.33
C GLY A 144 -11.46 17.94 -12.04
N GLN A 145 -12.12 17.11 -12.84
CA GLN A 145 -13.49 16.67 -12.60
C GLN A 145 -13.56 15.15 -12.39
N GLN A 146 -14.50 14.71 -11.55
CA GLN A 146 -14.78 13.28 -11.39
C GLN A 146 -15.38 12.69 -12.68
N PRO A 147 -15.18 11.38 -12.93
CA PRO A 147 -15.75 10.72 -14.09
C PRO A 147 -17.27 10.78 -14.11
N LYS A 148 -17.87 11.00 -15.28
CA LYS A 148 -19.34 11.02 -15.45
C LYS A 148 -19.99 9.68 -15.15
N SER A 149 -19.23 8.60 -15.13
CA SER A 149 -19.71 7.23 -14.88
C SER A 149 -19.97 6.93 -13.39
N ILE A 150 -19.59 7.83 -12.48
CA ILE A 150 -19.83 7.70 -11.06
C ILE A 150 -20.77 8.80 -10.55
N LYS A 151 -21.60 8.47 -9.55
CA LYS A 151 -22.48 9.42 -8.87
C LYS A 151 -22.12 9.45 -7.38
N ILE A 152 -21.50 10.54 -6.96
CA ILE A 152 -21.11 10.76 -5.57
C ILE A 152 -22.29 11.36 -4.80
N THR A 153 -22.58 10.81 -3.61
CA THR A 153 -23.59 11.27 -2.66
C THR A 153 -22.94 11.44 -1.29
N ASP A 154 -23.69 11.94 -0.31
CA ASP A 154 -23.20 12.04 1.07
C ASP A 154 -23.00 10.67 1.73
N ASN A 155 -23.73 9.65 1.28
CA ASN A 155 -23.66 8.30 1.83
C ASN A 155 -22.61 7.39 1.17
N GLY A 156 -22.08 7.77 0.00
CA GLY A 156 -21.14 6.95 -0.76
C GLY A 156 -21.25 7.19 -2.27
N VAL A 157 -20.81 6.24 -3.07
CA VAL A 157 -20.65 6.37 -4.52
C VAL A 157 -21.36 5.24 -5.24
N TYR A 158 -22.20 5.60 -6.21
CA TYR A 158 -22.77 4.67 -7.21
C TYR A 158 -21.86 4.61 -8.44
N PHE A 159 -21.61 3.41 -8.94
CA PHE A 159 -20.76 3.17 -10.10
C PHE A 159 -21.19 1.90 -10.83
N LYS A 160 -20.72 1.74 -12.07
CA LYS A 160 -21.00 0.52 -12.85
C LYS A 160 -19.92 -0.53 -12.62
N SER A 161 -20.35 -1.77 -12.38
CA SER A 161 -19.47 -2.93 -12.29
C SER A 161 -18.66 -3.10 -13.58
N PRO A 162 -17.32 -3.18 -13.50
CA PRO A 162 -16.49 -3.44 -14.68
C PRO A 162 -16.63 -4.89 -15.21
N ILE A 163 -17.31 -5.76 -14.46
CA ILE A 163 -17.51 -7.17 -14.84
C ILE A 163 -18.74 -7.33 -15.73
N ASN A 164 -19.87 -6.74 -15.35
CA ASN A 164 -21.16 -6.99 -15.99
C ASN A 164 -22.00 -5.72 -16.22
N GLY A 165 -21.48 -4.53 -15.91
CA GLY A 165 -22.15 -3.26 -16.10
C GLY A 165 -23.30 -2.95 -15.13
N SER A 166 -23.60 -3.82 -14.15
CA SER A 166 -24.64 -3.55 -13.14
C SER A 166 -24.26 -2.36 -12.27
N GLU A 167 -25.27 -1.63 -11.79
CA GLU A 167 -25.04 -0.55 -10.84
C GLU A 167 -24.68 -1.12 -9.47
N LEU A 168 -23.63 -0.60 -8.87
CA LEU A 168 -23.10 -0.94 -7.55
C LEU A 168 -23.02 0.32 -6.69
N PHE A 169 -23.06 0.12 -5.38
CA PHE A 169 -22.88 1.16 -4.39
C PHE A 169 -21.75 0.78 -3.43
N LEU A 170 -20.87 1.73 -3.11
CA LEU A 170 -19.86 1.61 -2.08
C LEU A 170 -19.79 2.91 -1.28
N GLY A 171 -19.92 2.78 0.03
CA GLY A 171 -19.84 3.90 0.97
C GLY A 171 -19.04 3.50 2.22
N PRO A 172 -18.91 4.40 3.19
CA PRO A 172 -18.12 4.16 4.39
C PRO A 172 -18.60 2.93 5.19
N LYS A 173 -19.91 2.72 5.34
CA LYS A 173 -20.46 1.55 6.06
C LYS A 173 -20.21 0.24 5.30
N GLU A 174 -20.40 0.24 3.99
CA GLU A 174 -20.20 -0.92 3.12
C GLU A 174 -18.71 -1.30 3.08
N SER A 175 -17.83 -0.32 2.91
CA SER A 175 -16.39 -0.54 2.89
C SER A 175 -15.90 -1.20 4.18
N ILE A 176 -16.26 -0.65 5.34
CA ILE A 176 -15.89 -1.25 6.63
C ILE A 176 -16.42 -2.67 6.76
N LYS A 177 -17.71 -2.91 6.44
CA LYS A 177 -18.32 -4.24 6.50
C LYS A 177 -17.62 -5.27 5.58
N ILE A 178 -17.23 -4.86 4.38
CA ILE A 178 -16.49 -5.72 3.45
C ILE A 178 -15.11 -6.05 4.02
N GLN A 179 -14.34 -5.05 4.47
CA GLN A 179 -13.02 -5.24 5.03
C GLN A 179 -13.04 -6.15 6.28
N GLU A 180 -14.04 -6.01 7.15
CA GLU A 180 -14.23 -6.87 8.33
C GLU A 180 -14.48 -8.33 7.95
N LYS A 181 -15.26 -8.58 6.89
CA LYS A 181 -15.48 -9.93 6.34
C LYS A 181 -14.23 -10.51 5.72
N LEU A 182 -13.44 -9.69 5.01
CA LEU A 182 -12.13 -10.07 4.51
C LEU A 182 -11.16 -10.42 5.64
N GLY A 183 -11.27 -9.78 6.81
CA GLY A 183 -10.58 -10.14 8.04
C GLY A 183 -9.11 -9.78 8.09
N ALA A 184 -8.74 -8.62 7.54
CA ALA A 184 -7.40 -8.06 7.66
C ALA A 184 -7.11 -7.56 9.08
N ASP A 185 -5.82 -7.49 9.47
CA ASP A 185 -5.38 -6.89 10.74
C ASP A 185 -5.60 -5.38 10.76
N ILE A 186 -5.39 -4.74 9.61
CA ILE A 186 -5.49 -3.30 9.45
C ILE A 186 -6.43 -3.00 8.27
N ILE A 187 -7.40 -2.14 8.52
CA ILE A 187 -8.39 -1.68 7.54
C ILE A 187 -8.33 -0.16 7.43
N PHE A 188 -8.80 0.39 6.32
CA PHE A 188 -8.76 1.83 6.07
C PHE A 188 -10.16 2.44 5.98
N ALA A 189 -10.32 3.65 6.51
CA ALA A 189 -11.54 4.42 6.36
C ALA A 189 -11.79 4.75 4.87
N PHE A 190 -13.06 4.79 4.49
CA PHE A 190 -13.47 5.17 3.13
C PHE A 190 -13.30 6.66 2.92
N ASP A 191 -12.75 7.05 1.78
CA ASP A 191 -12.39 8.43 1.46
C ASP A 191 -12.71 8.78 0.00
N GLU A 192 -12.92 10.05 -0.29
CA GLU A 192 -13.01 10.54 -1.66
C GLU A 192 -11.61 10.92 -2.18
N CYS A 193 -11.06 10.10 -3.07
CA CYS A 193 -9.84 10.43 -3.80
C CYS A 193 -10.17 11.47 -4.88
N THR A 194 -9.63 12.70 -4.74
CA THR A 194 -9.82 13.76 -5.71
C THR A 194 -9.13 13.46 -7.03
N PRO A 195 -9.73 13.90 -8.18
CA PRO A 195 -9.09 13.75 -9.46
C PRO A 195 -7.78 14.55 -9.55
N PRO A 196 -6.85 14.13 -10.42
CA PRO A 196 -5.65 14.90 -10.70
C PRO A 196 -5.99 16.33 -11.11
N ASN A 197 -5.25 17.31 -10.58
CA ASN A 197 -5.46 18.75 -10.84
C ASN A 197 -6.84 19.31 -10.45
N ALA A 198 -7.51 18.68 -9.47
CA ALA A 198 -8.73 19.24 -8.89
C ALA A 198 -8.52 20.69 -8.40
N SER A 199 -9.55 21.53 -8.51
CA SER A 199 -9.51 22.90 -7.97
C SER A 199 -9.48 22.87 -6.44
N PHE A 200 -9.10 24.00 -5.85
CA PHE A 200 -9.13 24.18 -4.39
C PHE A 200 -10.53 23.96 -3.83
N GLU A 201 -11.54 24.57 -4.44
CA GLU A 201 -12.94 24.52 -4.01
C GLU A 201 -13.48 23.08 -4.08
N TYR A 202 -13.17 22.36 -5.16
CA TYR A 202 -13.56 20.95 -5.26
C TYR A 202 -12.87 20.08 -4.19
N THR A 203 -11.55 20.28 -4.04
CA THR A 203 -10.76 19.54 -3.05
C THR A 203 -11.24 19.78 -1.63
N LYS A 204 -11.64 21.01 -1.30
CA LYS A 204 -12.21 21.37 0.00
C LYS A 204 -13.52 20.65 0.26
N LYS A 205 -14.46 20.68 -0.69
CA LYS A 205 -15.74 19.95 -0.58
C LYS A 205 -15.56 18.44 -0.44
N SER A 206 -14.63 17.86 -1.21
CA SER A 206 -14.27 16.45 -1.12
C SER A 206 -13.66 16.10 0.25
N LEU A 207 -12.87 17.03 0.80
CA LEU A 207 -12.26 16.87 2.12
C LEU A 207 -13.31 16.86 3.24
N GLU A 208 -14.25 17.79 3.23
CA GLU A 208 -15.37 17.85 4.18
C GLU A 208 -16.14 16.52 4.17
N LYS A 209 -16.46 15.99 2.99
CA LYS A 209 -17.11 14.69 2.83
C LYS A 209 -16.25 13.53 3.37
N THR A 210 -14.95 13.52 3.06
CA THR A 210 -14.01 12.53 3.59
C THR A 210 -13.97 12.55 5.12
N HIS A 211 -14.04 13.73 5.74
CA HIS A 211 -14.09 13.90 7.19
C HIS A 211 -15.39 13.31 7.79
N ASP A 212 -16.53 13.53 7.15
CA ASP A 212 -17.80 12.96 7.60
C ASP A 212 -17.82 11.43 7.43
N TRP A 213 -17.32 10.92 6.30
CA TRP A 213 -17.17 9.48 6.08
C TRP A 213 -16.19 8.83 7.07
N ALA A 214 -15.17 9.53 7.50
CA ALA A 214 -14.24 9.06 8.54
C ALA A 214 -14.96 8.78 9.87
N LYS A 215 -15.87 9.67 10.30
CA LYS A 215 -16.72 9.47 11.49
C LYS A 215 -17.62 8.25 11.32
N ILE A 216 -18.29 8.15 10.15
CA ILE A 216 -19.17 7.01 9.84
C ILE A 216 -18.39 5.68 9.86
N CYS A 217 -17.16 5.65 9.36
CA CYS A 217 -16.30 4.46 9.42
C CYS A 217 -15.99 4.05 10.86
N LEU A 218 -15.68 5.01 11.74
CA LEU A 218 -15.42 4.75 13.15
C LEU A 218 -16.64 4.15 13.84
N GLU A 219 -17.85 4.69 13.58
CA GLU A 219 -19.10 4.18 14.12
C GLU A 219 -19.49 2.81 13.56
N ALA A 220 -19.18 2.56 12.28
CA ALA A 220 -19.54 1.32 11.60
C ALA A 220 -18.62 0.15 12.00
N ARG A 221 -17.42 0.41 12.50
CA ARG A 221 -16.45 -0.63 12.89
C ARG A 221 -16.95 -1.45 14.07
N LYS A 222 -17.01 -2.78 13.87
CA LYS A 222 -17.41 -3.77 14.89
C LYS A 222 -16.30 -4.77 15.20
N SER A 223 -15.35 -4.95 14.27
CA SER A 223 -14.26 -5.90 14.43
C SER A 223 -13.13 -5.37 15.31
N LYS A 224 -12.20 -6.26 15.65
CA LYS A 224 -10.94 -5.94 16.33
C LYS A 224 -9.82 -5.52 15.34
N SER A 225 -10.12 -5.37 14.04
CA SER A 225 -9.15 -4.85 13.07
C SER A 225 -8.81 -3.40 13.40
N ALA A 226 -7.55 -3.03 13.30
CA ALA A 226 -7.13 -1.66 13.46
C ALA A 226 -7.67 -0.80 12.31
N LEU A 227 -8.25 0.35 12.60
CA LEU A 227 -8.80 1.25 11.59
C LEU A 227 -7.89 2.46 11.41
N TYR A 228 -7.37 2.65 10.19
CA TYR A 228 -6.56 3.81 9.82
C TYR A 228 -7.42 4.88 9.17
N GLY A 229 -7.33 6.11 9.68
CA GLY A 229 -7.94 7.29 9.05
C GLY A 229 -7.14 7.75 7.84
N ILE A 230 -7.81 8.26 6.80
CA ILE A 230 -7.15 8.72 5.57
C ILE A 230 -7.04 10.24 5.57
N VAL A 231 -5.82 10.76 5.42
CA VAL A 231 -5.54 12.18 5.20
C VAL A 231 -5.52 12.47 3.70
N GLN A 232 -6.38 13.39 3.27
CA GLN A 232 -6.49 13.90 1.91
C GLN A 232 -6.13 15.40 1.86
N GLY A 233 -6.50 16.14 0.81
CA GLY A 233 -6.25 17.58 0.66
C GLY A 233 -5.55 17.96 -0.65
N GLY A 234 -5.39 16.98 -1.57
CA GLY A 234 -4.80 17.18 -2.89
C GLY A 234 -3.40 17.79 -2.80
N ARG A 235 -3.12 18.81 -3.60
CA ARG A 235 -1.84 19.54 -3.62
C ARG A 235 -1.81 20.79 -2.73
N PHE A 236 -2.86 21.03 -1.96
CA PHE A 236 -3.02 22.26 -1.19
C PHE A 236 -2.56 22.05 0.25
N LYS A 237 -1.58 22.87 0.67
CA LYS A 237 -0.97 22.77 2.00
C LYS A 237 -2.02 22.92 3.10
N ASP A 238 -2.82 23.97 3.03
CA ASP A 238 -3.81 24.29 4.07
C ASP A 238 -4.82 23.17 4.26
N LEU A 239 -5.32 22.58 3.14
CA LEU A 239 -6.26 21.45 3.18
C LEU A 239 -5.62 20.18 3.72
N ARG A 240 -4.34 19.90 3.41
CA ARG A 240 -3.63 18.75 3.98
C ARG A 240 -3.40 18.89 5.47
N GLN A 241 -3.09 20.10 5.93
CA GLN A 241 -2.91 20.39 7.35
C GLN A 241 -4.23 20.32 8.09
N GLU A 242 -5.30 20.91 7.57
CA GLU A 242 -6.68 20.77 8.09
C GLU A 242 -7.08 19.30 8.21
N SER A 243 -6.83 18.50 7.16
CA SER A 243 -7.12 17.07 7.19
C SER A 243 -6.30 16.32 8.24
N ALA A 244 -5.01 16.64 8.37
CA ALA A 244 -4.14 16.00 9.34
C ALA A 244 -4.55 16.32 10.79
N GLU A 245 -4.95 17.55 11.06
CA GLU A 245 -5.49 17.96 12.36
C GLU A 245 -6.80 17.24 12.68
N PHE A 246 -7.75 17.28 11.73
CA PHE A 246 -9.06 16.66 11.92
C PHE A 246 -8.97 15.14 12.09
N ILE A 247 -8.36 14.43 11.15
CA ILE A 247 -8.20 12.96 11.20
C ILE A 247 -7.31 12.55 12.37
N GLY A 248 -6.27 13.34 12.67
CA GLY A 248 -5.38 13.13 13.80
C GLY A 248 -6.06 13.25 15.17
N SER A 249 -7.11 14.06 15.29
CA SER A 249 -7.91 14.24 16.51
C SER A 249 -8.89 13.09 16.76
N LEU A 250 -9.24 12.29 15.75
CA LEU A 250 -10.17 11.18 15.85
C LEU A 250 -9.48 9.91 16.40
N PRO A 251 -10.24 8.98 17.02
CA PRO A 251 -9.69 7.80 17.68
C PRO A 251 -9.29 6.68 16.70
N PHE A 252 -8.62 7.03 15.59
CA PHE A 252 -8.04 6.06 14.68
C PHE A 252 -6.80 5.39 15.29
N ASP A 253 -6.54 4.15 14.90
CA ASP A 253 -5.40 3.36 15.38
C ASP A 253 -4.10 3.71 14.65
N GLY A 254 -4.20 4.30 13.45
CA GLY A 254 -3.11 4.76 12.60
C GLY A 254 -3.64 5.66 11.49
N PHE A 255 -2.75 6.07 10.58
CA PHE A 255 -3.09 7.03 9.53
C PHE A 255 -2.58 6.57 8.17
N GLY A 256 -3.45 6.65 7.16
CA GLY A 256 -3.10 6.56 5.75
C GLY A 256 -2.94 7.96 5.15
N ILE A 257 -1.89 8.17 4.38
CA ILE A 257 -1.67 9.41 3.64
C ILE A 257 -1.98 9.12 2.17
N GLY A 258 -3.09 9.69 1.70
CA GLY A 258 -3.62 9.47 0.37
C GLY A 258 -3.43 10.65 -0.58
N GLY A 259 -3.98 10.49 -1.79
CA GLY A 259 -4.07 11.54 -2.80
C GLY A 259 -2.93 11.56 -3.81
N GLU A 260 -3.05 12.48 -4.76
CA GLU A 260 -2.07 12.72 -5.81
C GLU A 260 -0.94 13.64 -5.31
N PHE A 261 0.31 13.25 -5.61
CA PHE A 261 1.50 13.99 -5.19
C PHE A 261 2.22 14.67 -6.36
N GLY A 262 1.64 14.61 -7.57
CA GLY A 262 2.24 15.17 -8.77
C GLY A 262 3.51 14.44 -9.26
N ASN A 263 4.14 15.00 -10.30
CA ASN A 263 5.37 14.42 -10.89
C ASN A 263 6.66 14.92 -10.24
N ASP A 264 6.60 16.02 -9.48
CA ASP A 264 7.77 16.60 -8.82
C ASP A 264 8.00 15.92 -7.47
N LYS A 265 9.10 15.18 -7.39
CA LYS A 265 9.52 14.44 -6.19
C LYS A 265 9.86 15.34 -4.99
N LYS A 266 10.25 16.60 -5.23
CA LYS A 266 10.51 17.58 -4.15
C LYS A 266 9.20 18.09 -3.56
N ILE A 267 8.20 18.28 -4.41
CA ILE A 267 6.85 18.67 -3.99
C ILE A 267 6.21 17.52 -3.20
N MET A 268 6.32 16.28 -3.68
CA MET A 268 5.84 15.09 -2.97
C MET A 268 6.38 15.04 -1.53
N GLN A 269 7.68 15.19 -1.34
CA GLN A 269 8.28 15.16 0.00
C GLN A 269 7.74 16.28 0.90
N LYS A 270 7.61 17.50 0.37
CA LYS A 270 7.00 18.62 1.12
C LYS A 270 5.56 18.31 1.53
N MET A 271 4.76 17.76 0.61
CA MET A 271 3.37 17.41 0.89
C MET A 271 3.24 16.34 1.98
N ILE A 272 4.14 15.36 2.03
CA ILE A 272 4.17 14.37 3.09
C ILE A 272 4.56 15.04 4.42
N ASN A 273 5.55 15.92 4.43
CA ASN A 273 5.99 16.62 5.65
C ASN A 273 4.87 17.48 6.24
N TRP A 274 4.09 18.23 5.42
CA TRP A 274 2.94 19.01 5.91
C TRP A 274 1.96 18.19 6.74
N VAL A 275 1.84 16.90 6.45
CA VAL A 275 0.94 15.98 7.15
C VAL A 275 1.65 15.35 8.35
N THR A 276 2.88 14.85 8.17
CA THR A 276 3.58 14.11 9.23
C THR A 276 4.02 14.97 10.41
N GLU A 277 4.16 16.28 10.20
CA GLU A 277 4.45 17.27 11.26
C GLU A 277 3.26 17.46 12.22
N ILE A 278 2.02 17.20 11.75
CA ILE A 278 0.79 17.41 12.52
C ILE A 278 0.28 16.11 13.12
N LEU A 279 0.34 15.01 12.39
CA LEU A 279 -0.20 13.72 12.83
C LEU A 279 0.42 13.23 14.14
N PRO A 280 -0.38 12.64 15.06
CA PRO A 280 0.09 12.07 16.32
C PRO A 280 1.32 11.16 16.13
N GLU A 281 2.41 11.48 16.82
CA GLU A 281 3.68 10.78 16.65
C GLU A 281 3.63 9.31 17.06
N LYS A 282 2.87 8.98 18.10
CA LYS A 282 2.79 7.63 18.67
C LYS A 282 1.96 6.65 17.84
N LYS A 283 1.40 7.08 16.71
CA LYS A 283 0.60 6.24 15.81
C LYS A 283 1.33 5.98 14.49
N PRO A 284 1.13 4.79 13.89
CA PRO A 284 1.78 4.44 12.63
C PRO A 284 1.21 5.23 11.45
N ARG A 285 2.06 5.50 10.46
CA ARG A 285 1.76 6.29 9.25
C ARG A 285 2.04 5.44 8.01
N HIS A 286 1.03 5.25 7.19
CA HIS A 286 1.10 4.51 5.94
C HIS A 286 0.94 5.43 4.74
N LEU A 287 1.88 5.40 3.80
CA LEU A 287 1.78 6.13 2.52
C LEU A 287 1.18 5.22 1.45
N LEU A 288 0.03 5.60 0.93
CA LEU A 288 -0.75 4.79 0.00
C LEU A 288 -0.22 4.87 -1.45
N GLY A 289 0.17 3.73 -2.03
CA GLY A 289 0.41 3.53 -3.46
C GLY A 289 1.67 4.19 -4.03
N ILE A 290 2.64 4.60 -3.21
CA ILE A 290 3.90 5.22 -3.66
C ILE A 290 5.09 4.49 -3.06
N GLY A 291 5.97 3.98 -3.92
CA GLY A 291 7.16 3.23 -3.49
C GLY A 291 8.09 2.93 -4.65
N TYR A 292 8.37 3.92 -5.52
CA TYR A 292 9.47 3.79 -6.46
C TYR A 292 10.80 3.77 -5.71
N LEU A 293 11.75 2.98 -6.16
CA LEU A 293 13.03 2.79 -5.50
C LEU A 293 13.73 4.12 -5.18
N GLU A 294 13.73 5.03 -6.15
CA GLU A 294 14.32 6.36 -6.05
C GLU A 294 13.60 7.32 -5.08
N ASP A 295 12.41 6.97 -4.62
CA ASP A 295 11.60 7.77 -3.71
C ASP A 295 11.60 7.22 -2.27
N MET A 296 11.93 5.94 -2.08
CA MET A 296 11.81 5.27 -0.78
C MET A 296 12.58 5.97 0.35
N GLU A 297 13.83 6.39 0.09
CA GLU A 297 14.62 7.08 1.11
C GLU A 297 13.97 8.42 1.50
N LYS A 298 13.41 9.17 0.53
CA LYS A 298 12.71 10.44 0.78
C LYS A 298 11.42 10.24 1.56
N ILE A 299 10.66 9.20 1.20
CA ILE A 299 9.42 8.81 1.89
C ILE A 299 9.72 8.49 3.36
N ILE A 300 10.73 7.67 3.61
CA ILE A 300 11.15 7.27 4.95
C ILE A 300 11.70 8.48 5.74
N LYS A 301 12.51 9.34 5.11
CA LYS A 301 12.99 10.60 5.73
C LYS A 301 11.87 11.54 6.12
N SER A 302 10.70 11.45 5.50
CA SER A 302 9.52 12.22 5.84
C SER A 302 8.71 11.62 7.01
N GLY A 303 9.17 10.55 7.66
CA GLY A 303 8.54 9.96 8.84
C GLY A 303 7.41 8.97 8.53
N ILE A 304 7.45 8.32 7.38
CA ILE A 304 6.54 7.24 6.99
C ILE A 304 7.04 5.90 7.52
N ASP A 305 6.13 5.11 8.12
CA ASP A 305 6.44 3.81 8.72
C ASP A 305 6.22 2.65 7.75
N THR A 306 5.14 2.72 6.96
CA THR A 306 4.81 1.69 5.96
C THR A 306 4.35 2.35 4.67
N PHE A 307 4.60 1.72 3.55
CA PHE A 307 4.15 2.22 2.24
C PHE A 307 3.96 1.05 1.27
N ASP A 308 2.94 1.14 0.42
CA ASP A 308 2.65 0.12 -0.57
C ASP A 308 2.96 0.60 -1.98
N CYS A 309 3.37 -0.32 -2.84
CA CYS A 309 3.43 -0.07 -4.27
C CYS A 309 3.41 -1.35 -5.11
N THR A 310 2.94 -1.21 -6.34
CA THR A 310 2.94 -2.30 -7.33
C THR A 310 4.23 -2.40 -8.13
N VAL A 311 5.16 -1.45 -7.98
CA VAL A 311 6.38 -1.30 -8.80
C VAL A 311 7.18 -2.60 -8.94
N PRO A 312 7.59 -3.29 -7.85
CA PRO A 312 8.43 -4.47 -8.00
C PRO A 312 7.77 -5.57 -8.84
N THR A 313 6.50 -5.87 -8.58
CA THR A 313 5.75 -6.91 -9.29
C THR A 313 5.31 -6.50 -10.68
N HIS A 314 5.00 -5.22 -10.89
CA HIS A 314 4.58 -4.67 -12.17
C HIS A 314 5.72 -4.69 -13.20
N TYR A 315 6.90 -4.22 -12.81
CA TYR A 315 8.08 -4.22 -13.68
C TYR A 315 8.59 -5.65 -13.96
N ALA A 316 8.54 -6.54 -12.97
CA ALA A 316 8.89 -7.94 -13.15
C ALA A 316 8.09 -8.61 -14.28
N ARG A 317 6.77 -8.41 -14.29
CA ARG A 317 5.90 -8.96 -15.35
C ARG A 317 6.12 -8.34 -16.73
N ARG A 318 6.90 -7.26 -16.80
CA ARG A 318 7.36 -6.62 -18.05
C ARG A 318 8.81 -6.97 -18.41
N GLY A 319 9.39 -7.96 -17.71
CA GLY A 319 10.76 -8.41 -17.99
C GLY A 319 11.84 -7.50 -17.43
N ILE A 320 11.54 -6.65 -16.45
CA ILE A 320 12.48 -5.70 -15.86
C ILE A 320 12.86 -6.11 -14.44
N ALA A 321 14.16 -6.29 -14.20
CA ALA A 321 14.77 -6.47 -12.89
C ALA A 321 15.32 -5.14 -12.35
N PHE A 322 15.30 -4.99 -11.01
CA PHE A 322 15.99 -3.90 -10.31
C PHE A 322 17.30 -4.41 -9.70
N THR A 323 18.35 -3.62 -9.81
CA THR A 323 19.68 -3.90 -9.23
C THR A 323 20.26 -2.63 -8.65
N MET A 324 21.36 -2.75 -7.89
CA MET A 324 22.09 -1.58 -7.39
C MET A 324 22.63 -0.69 -8.50
N GLN A 325 22.88 -1.24 -9.69
CA GLN A 325 23.33 -0.49 -10.87
C GLN A 325 22.19 0.08 -11.72
N GLY A 326 20.94 -0.14 -11.30
CA GLY A 326 19.73 0.37 -11.99
C GLY A 326 18.84 -0.72 -12.55
N LYS A 327 17.97 -0.36 -13.50
CA LYS A 327 16.98 -1.25 -14.11
C LYS A 327 17.58 -2.05 -15.27
N LEU A 328 17.39 -3.37 -15.26
CA LEU A 328 17.75 -4.27 -16.34
C LEU A 328 16.50 -4.69 -17.11
N ASP A 329 16.44 -4.34 -18.40
CA ASP A 329 15.39 -4.79 -19.30
C ASP A 329 15.82 -6.10 -19.97
N LEU A 330 15.41 -7.24 -19.41
CA LEU A 330 15.78 -8.59 -19.83
C LEU A 330 15.12 -9.02 -21.16
N ASN A 331 14.24 -8.20 -21.75
CA ASN A 331 13.74 -8.45 -23.10
C ASN A 331 14.81 -8.20 -24.19
N LYS A 332 15.89 -7.48 -23.87
CA LYS A 332 16.96 -7.14 -24.80
C LYS A 332 17.82 -8.36 -25.14
N SER A 333 18.02 -8.64 -26.43
CA SER A 333 18.75 -9.82 -26.95
C SER A 333 20.21 -9.91 -26.47
N LYS A 334 20.84 -8.79 -26.11
CA LYS A 334 22.20 -8.77 -25.55
C LYS A 334 22.38 -9.64 -24.30
N TYR A 335 21.28 -9.97 -23.60
CA TYR A 335 21.34 -10.83 -22.42
C TYR A 335 21.32 -12.33 -22.73
N LEU A 336 21.06 -12.75 -23.98
CA LEU A 336 21.06 -14.18 -24.37
C LEU A 336 22.44 -14.84 -24.22
N SER A 337 23.50 -14.08 -24.31
CA SER A 337 24.87 -14.58 -24.10
C SER A 337 25.40 -14.31 -22.68
N ASN A 338 24.67 -13.57 -21.86
CA ASN A 338 25.14 -13.15 -20.54
C ASN A 338 24.91 -14.21 -19.48
N LYS A 339 25.99 -14.78 -18.93
CA LYS A 339 25.98 -15.83 -17.91
C LYS A 339 26.07 -15.30 -16.46
N ASP A 340 26.03 -13.97 -16.25
CA ASP A 340 25.99 -13.39 -14.91
C ASP A 340 24.62 -13.55 -14.26
N PRO A 341 24.52 -13.52 -12.89
CA PRO A 341 23.25 -13.37 -12.19
C PRO A 341 22.60 -12.01 -12.51
N LEU A 342 21.33 -11.81 -12.12
CA LEU A 342 20.67 -10.51 -12.28
C LEU A 342 21.45 -9.39 -11.60
N ASP A 343 21.86 -9.62 -10.37
CA ASP A 343 22.69 -8.73 -9.55
C ASP A 343 23.74 -9.58 -8.82
N LYS A 344 25.02 -9.19 -8.89
CA LYS A 344 26.14 -9.93 -8.30
C LYS A 344 26.17 -9.83 -6.77
N ASP A 345 25.64 -8.73 -6.24
CA ASP A 345 25.62 -8.47 -4.81
C ASP A 345 24.33 -8.96 -4.13
N CYS A 346 23.37 -9.46 -4.93
CA CYS A 346 22.10 -9.96 -4.43
C CYS A 346 22.18 -11.46 -4.12
N VAL A 347 21.83 -11.83 -2.89
CA VAL A 347 21.83 -13.22 -2.40
C VAL A 347 20.45 -13.89 -2.45
N CYS A 348 19.49 -13.34 -3.20
CA CYS A 348 18.19 -13.98 -3.35
C CYS A 348 18.31 -15.32 -4.11
N ASN A 349 17.36 -16.21 -3.90
CA ASN A 349 17.34 -17.52 -4.56
C ASN A 349 17.50 -17.43 -6.08
N VAL A 350 16.95 -16.40 -6.72
CA VAL A 350 17.05 -16.23 -8.17
C VAL A 350 18.49 -15.87 -8.60
N CYS A 351 19.15 -14.93 -7.93
CA CYS A 351 20.52 -14.54 -8.27
C CYS A 351 21.52 -15.66 -8.02
N LEU A 352 21.29 -16.48 -7.00
CA LEU A 352 22.17 -17.61 -6.69
C LEU A 352 22.07 -18.74 -7.73
N ASN A 353 20.86 -19.00 -8.28
CA ASN A 353 20.60 -20.19 -9.06
C ASN A 353 20.40 -19.92 -10.57
N TYR A 354 20.02 -18.71 -10.98
CA TYR A 354 19.66 -18.42 -12.37
C TYR A 354 20.51 -17.30 -12.96
N LYS A 355 20.72 -17.39 -14.28
CA LYS A 355 21.53 -16.43 -15.05
C LYS A 355 20.65 -15.58 -15.96
N LYS A 356 21.15 -14.39 -16.33
CA LYS A 356 20.46 -13.44 -17.23
C LYS A 356 20.03 -14.07 -18.54
N ASN A 357 20.89 -14.90 -19.14
CA ASN A 357 20.61 -15.56 -20.42
C ASN A 357 19.39 -16.49 -20.34
N TYR A 358 19.25 -17.26 -19.26
CA TYR A 358 18.11 -18.14 -19.06
C TYR A 358 16.81 -17.33 -18.91
N ILE A 359 16.81 -16.30 -18.06
CA ILE A 359 15.63 -15.46 -17.85
C ILE A 359 15.25 -14.71 -19.13
N CYS A 360 16.24 -14.20 -19.88
CA CYS A 360 16.03 -13.60 -21.18
C CYS A 360 15.42 -14.59 -22.18
N HIS A 361 15.90 -15.84 -22.21
CA HIS A 361 15.32 -16.91 -23.02
C HIS A 361 13.86 -17.16 -22.66
N LEU A 362 13.54 -17.32 -21.38
CA LEU A 362 12.17 -17.56 -20.92
C LEU A 362 11.21 -16.43 -21.29
N LEU A 363 11.65 -15.16 -21.19
CA LEU A 363 10.84 -14.00 -21.60
C LEU A 363 10.53 -14.05 -23.11
N ARG A 364 11.52 -14.39 -23.93
CA ARG A 364 11.34 -14.51 -25.39
C ARG A 364 10.45 -15.68 -25.78
N ALA A 365 10.54 -16.78 -25.04
CA ALA A 365 9.66 -17.94 -25.15
C ALA A 365 8.25 -17.70 -24.57
N LYS A 366 8.02 -16.51 -23.96
CA LYS A 366 6.75 -16.14 -23.29
C LYS A 366 6.39 -17.05 -22.11
N GLU A 367 7.42 -17.66 -21.48
CA GLU A 367 7.23 -18.52 -20.31
C GLU A 367 6.94 -17.70 -19.05
N ILE A 368 5.85 -18.04 -18.36
CA ILE A 368 5.41 -17.34 -17.15
C ILE A 368 6.42 -17.44 -15.99
N THR A 369 7.26 -18.48 -15.99
CA THR A 369 8.35 -18.68 -15.03
C THR A 369 9.30 -17.48 -14.99
N ALA A 370 9.55 -16.80 -16.12
CA ALA A 370 10.35 -15.59 -16.13
C ALA A 370 9.77 -14.50 -15.23
N MET A 371 8.45 -14.29 -15.30
CA MET A 371 7.75 -13.30 -14.46
C MET A 371 7.82 -13.66 -12.97
N ARG A 372 7.72 -14.97 -12.64
CA ARG A 372 7.85 -15.48 -11.27
C ARG A 372 9.25 -15.20 -10.72
N LEU A 373 10.30 -15.56 -11.46
CA LEU A 373 11.68 -15.33 -11.05
C LEU A 373 11.97 -13.83 -10.86
N LEU A 374 11.54 -13.01 -11.79
CA LEU A 374 11.74 -11.56 -11.71
C LEU A 374 10.93 -10.93 -10.57
N THR A 375 9.71 -11.39 -10.29
CA THR A 375 8.90 -10.89 -9.18
C THR A 375 9.56 -11.22 -7.84
N PHE A 376 10.03 -12.45 -7.68
CA PHE A 376 10.76 -12.88 -6.49
C PHE A 376 12.00 -12.01 -6.26
N HIS A 377 12.85 -11.86 -7.30
CA HIS A 377 14.05 -11.05 -7.21
C HIS A 377 13.74 -9.58 -6.87
N ASN A 378 12.79 -8.95 -7.57
CA ASN A 378 12.46 -7.56 -7.34
C ASN A 378 11.91 -7.31 -5.93
N LEU A 379 11.04 -8.17 -5.42
CA LEU A 379 10.54 -8.04 -4.05
C LEU A 379 11.65 -8.22 -3.01
N TYR A 380 12.50 -9.23 -3.18
CA TYR A 380 13.64 -9.44 -2.31
C TYR A 380 14.57 -8.21 -2.31
N PHE A 381 14.87 -7.67 -3.50
CA PHE A 381 15.69 -6.49 -3.67
C PHE A 381 15.11 -5.26 -2.97
N PHE A 382 13.82 -4.99 -3.18
CA PHE A 382 13.15 -3.85 -2.55
C PHE A 382 13.10 -3.96 -1.03
N ASN A 383 12.80 -5.15 -0.50
CA ASN A 383 12.79 -5.37 0.95
C ASN A 383 14.19 -5.23 1.55
N SER A 384 15.24 -5.77 0.88
CA SER A 384 16.64 -5.59 1.31
C SER A 384 17.06 -4.13 1.27
N PHE A 385 16.65 -3.36 0.26
CA PHE A 385 16.89 -1.93 0.20
C PHE A 385 16.29 -1.17 1.39
N VAL A 386 15.09 -1.54 1.82
CA VAL A 386 14.46 -0.96 3.01
C VAL A 386 15.18 -1.41 4.31
N GLU A 387 15.67 -2.65 4.37
CA GLU A 387 16.52 -3.11 5.48
C GLU A 387 17.80 -2.27 5.61
N ASP A 388 18.47 -1.96 4.48
CA ASP A 388 19.66 -1.10 4.47
C ASP A 388 19.33 0.31 4.96
N ILE A 389 18.15 0.85 4.61
CA ILE A 389 17.69 2.13 5.15
C ILE A 389 17.46 2.04 6.67
N ARG A 390 16.84 0.95 7.18
CA ARG A 390 16.73 0.74 8.64
C ARG A 390 18.10 0.71 9.32
N GLN A 391 19.09 0.06 8.70
CA GLN A 391 20.45 0.04 9.24
C GLN A 391 21.10 1.44 9.25
N LYS A 392 20.93 2.24 8.17
CA LYS A 392 21.39 3.64 8.15
C LYS A 392 20.78 4.48 9.28
N ILE A 393 19.48 4.27 9.61
CA ILE A 393 18.84 4.95 10.75
C ILE A 393 19.44 4.47 12.08
N LYS A 394 19.70 3.16 12.23
CA LYS A 394 20.38 2.60 13.41
C LYS A 394 21.76 3.24 13.62
N ASP A 395 22.47 3.47 12.56
CA ASP A 395 23.83 4.02 12.57
C ASP A 395 23.88 5.56 12.61
N ASN A 396 22.73 6.25 12.68
CA ASN A 396 22.59 7.72 12.57
C ASN A 396 23.18 8.30 11.26
N LYS A 397 23.06 7.57 10.15
CA LYS A 397 23.52 7.98 8.82
C LYS A 397 22.40 8.48 7.89
N LEU A 398 21.16 8.53 8.37
CA LEU A 398 20.00 8.93 7.58
C LEU A 398 19.18 10.01 8.30
#